data_8c819460264bef70e3cf49275cfc28ee
#
_entry.id   8c819460264bef70e3cf49275cfc28ee
#
_cell.length_a   1.000
_cell.length_b   1.000
_cell.length_c   1.000
_cell.angle_alpha   90.00
_cell.angle_beta   90.00
_cell.angle_gamma   90.00
#
_symmetry.space_group_name_H-M   'P 1'
#
loop_
_entity.id
_entity.type
_entity.pdbx_description
1 polymer ?
#
loop_
_entity_poly.entity_id
_entity_poly.type
_entity_poly.pdbx_seq_one_letter_code
_entity_poly.pdbx_strand_id
1 'polypeptide(L)'
;MRNLVPLTKILLTFGTAVWAIVLSEPTSLAALCALELLILLVSGELIKNLKALLALVIFAVMLGVIEYIGGSVKECNVAALRMLGMTIIFIYLLGTVKLQDLTASMVRQLKVPYEYAFMFTAGLRFIPDFIEENKAVSEAQACRGLAVKGNFFKQVKRYMSIVRPLMLRSLGRSETMALSLELRGFGGSKRTFMESVAPKGKDFAVMALTVLLTAFVIYGRVKLGL
;
A
#
# COMPACT_ATOMS: atom_id res chain seq x y z
N MET A 1 18.19 0.80 2.54
CA MET A 1 16.75 0.68 2.81
C MET A 1 15.95 -0.02 1.68
N ARG A 2 16.40 0.00 0.43
CA ARG A 2 15.73 -0.68 -0.70
C ARG A 2 15.64 -2.22 -0.57
N ASN A 3 16.51 -2.84 0.21
CA ASN A 3 16.62 -4.30 0.38
C ASN A 3 15.97 -4.83 1.69
N LEU A 4 15.17 -4.03 2.38
CA LEU A 4 14.41 -4.49 3.55
C LEU A 4 13.20 -5.30 3.12
N VAL A 5 12.86 -6.32 3.94
CA VAL A 5 11.68 -7.16 3.70
C VAL A 5 10.41 -6.30 3.77
N PRO A 6 9.41 -6.51 2.89
CA PRO A 6 8.18 -5.71 2.83
C PRO A 6 7.46 -5.57 4.17
N LEU A 7 7.44 -6.62 4.99
CA LEU A 7 6.78 -6.61 6.29
C LEU A 7 7.47 -5.66 7.28
N THR A 8 8.81 -5.57 7.24
CA THR A 8 9.57 -4.60 8.04
C THR A 8 9.24 -3.16 7.65
N LYS A 9 9.04 -2.90 6.35
CA LYS A 9 8.62 -1.57 5.86
C LYS A 9 7.21 -1.21 6.32
N ILE A 10 6.28 -2.16 6.29
CA ILE A 10 4.91 -1.95 6.80
C ILE A 10 4.94 -1.66 8.30
N LEU A 11 5.71 -2.42 9.07
CA LEU A 11 5.82 -2.21 10.51
C LEU A 11 6.44 -0.84 10.83
N LEU A 12 7.46 -0.43 10.07
CA LEU A 12 8.05 0.90 10.18
C LEU A 12 7.03 1.99 9.85
N THR A 13 6.27 1.83 8.77
CA THR A 13 5.22 2.80 8.37
C THR A 13 4.14 2.90 9.44
N PHE A 14 3.72 1.77 9.99
CA PHE A 14 2.73 1.76 11.06
C PHE A 14 3.27 2.40 12.35
N GLY A 15 4.53 2.11 12.71
CA GLY A 15 5.19 2.72 13.86
C GLY A 15 5.30 4.24 13.75
N THR A 16 5.76 4.75 12.60
CA THR A 16 5.86 6.20 12.38
C THR A 16 4.50 6.88 12.31
N ALA A 17 3.48 6.23 11.76
CA ALA A 17 2.11 6.74 11.80
C ALA A 17 1.58 6.85 13.25
N VAL A 18 1.86 5.88 14.09
CA VAL A 18 1.55 5.93 15.53
C VAL A 18 2.29 7.10 16.21
N TRP A 19 3.58 7.31 15.87
CA TRP A 19 4.33 8.45 16.43
C TRP A 19 3.72 9.79 16.02
N ALA A 20 3.29 9.93 14.75
CA ALA A 20 2.64 11.15 14.28
C ALA A 20 1.32 11.45 15.01
N ILE A 21 0.59 10.41 15.47
CA ILE A 21 -0.64 10.56 16.26
C ILE A 21 -0.31 10.89 17.72
N VAL A 22 0.69 10.22 18.28
CA VAL A 22 1.04 10.32 19.71
C VAL A 22 1.70 11.65 20.04
N LEU A 23 2.55 12.18 19.16
CA LEU A 23 3.24 13.44 19.36
C LEU A 23 2.29 14.65 19.21
N SER A 24 2.30 15.54 20.19
CA SER A 24 1.45 16.76 20.21
C SER A 24 2.26 18.04 20.10
N GLU A 25 3.59 17.97 20.30
CA GLU A 25 4.45 19.13 20.20
C GLU A 25 4.90 19.39 18.75
N PRO A 26 4.83 20.63 18.24
CA PRO A 26 5.19 20.95 16.87
C PRO A 26 6.67 20.71 16.55
N THR A 27 7.56 20.85 17.54
CA THR A 27 9.01 20.61 17.39
C THR A 27 9.34 19.13 17.17
N SER A 28 8.68 18.24 17.91
CA SER A 28 8.85 16.79 17.77
C SER A 28 8.27 16.27 16.47
N LEU A 29 7.13 16.80 16.02
CA LEU A 29 6.54 16.49 14.73
C LEU A 29 7.40 16.98 13.57
N ALA A 30 8.00 18.17 13.66
CA ALA A 30 8.91 18.69 12.65
C ALA A 30 10.18 17.81 12.54
N ALA A 31 10.73 17.37 13.66
CA ALA A 31 11.86 16.44 13.68
C ALA A 31 11.51 15.07 13.03
N LEU A 32 10.31 14.56 13.29
CA LEU A 32 9.80 13.33 12.67
C LEU A 32 9.66 13.49 11.15
N CYS A 33 9.03 14.57 10.68
CA CYS A 33 8.92 14.86 9.24
C CYS A 33 10.30 15.02 8.58
N ALA A 34 11.26 15.65 9.23
CA ALA A 34 12.63 15.79 8.73
C ALA A 34 13.31 14.42 8.60
N LEU A 35 13.15 13.54 9.57
CA LEU A 35 13.67 12.17 9.55
C LEU A 35 13.04 11.34 8.44
N GLU A 36 11.73 11.43 8.24
CA GLU A 36 11.02 10.74 7.17
C GLU A 36 11.43 11.24 5.77
N LEU A 37 11.59 12.56 5.60
CA LEU A 37 12.14 13.14 4.37
C LEU A 37 13.55 12.64 4.09
N LEU A 38 14.38 12.53 5.12
CA LEU A 38 15.74 12.00 5.00
C LEU A 38 15.72 10.52 4.58
N ILE A 39 14.82 9.71 5.14
CA ILE A 39 14.62 8.32 4.73
C ILE A 39 14.22 8.24 3.25
N LEU A 40 13.32 9.11 2.82
CA LEU A 40 12.81 9.15 1.44
C LEU A 40 13.90 9.62 0.46
N LEU A 41 14.76 10.53 0.89
CA LEU A 41 15.91 11.02 0.12
C LEU A 41 16.96 9.91 -0.07
N VAL A 42 17.31 9.18 1.00
CA VAL A 42 18.27 8.07 0.95
C VAL A 42 17.73 6.89 0.14
N SER A 43 16.40 6.69 0.09
CA SER A 43 15.78 5.64 -0.72
C SER A 43 15.77 5.95 -2.22
N GLY A 44 16.00 7.20 -2.62
CA GLY A 44 16.00 7.63 -4.03
C GLY A 44 14.61 7.77 -4.68
N GLU A 45 13.54 7.62 -3.90
CA GLU A 45 12.16 7.72 -4.39
C GLU A 45 11.62 9.17 -4.39
N LEU A 46 12.39 10.12 -3.84
CA LEU A 46 11.98 11.53 -3.71
C LEU A 46 11.70 12.16 -5.07
N ILE A 47 12.59 11.97 -6.04
CA ILE A 47 12.47 12.55 -7.40
C ILE A 47 11.27 11.95 -8.14
N LYS A 48 11.02 10.66 -7.96
CA LYS A 48 9.92 9.94 -8.61
C LYS A 48 8.54 10.40 -8.13
N ASN A 49 8.45 10.75 -6.85
CA ASN A 49 7.21 11.13 -6.20
C ASN A 49 7.11 12.64 -5.93
N LEU A 50 7.98 13.45 -6.57
CA LEU A 50 8.04 14.90 -6.35
C LEU A 50 6.69 15.59 -6.57
N LYS A 51 5.92 15.17 -7.59
CA LYS A 51 4.58 15.73 -7.86
C LYS A 51 3.59 15.42 -6.73
N ALA A 52 3.66 14.20 -6.19
CA ALA A 52 2.81 13.80 -5.07
C ALA A 52 3.19 14.55 -3.79
N LEU A 53 4.49 14.73 -3.52
CA LEU A 53 4.97 15.52 -2.40
C LEU A 53 4.55 17.00 -2.51
N LEU A 54 4.64 17.57 -3.70
CA LEU A 54 4.27 18.97 -3.93
C LEU A 54 2.75 19.18 -3.73
N ALA A 55 1.93 18.27 -4.25
CA ALA A 55 0.48 18.28 -4.02
C ALA A 55 0.14 18.15 -2.53
N LEU A 56 0.90 17.35 -1.80
CA LEU A 56 0.74 17.12 -0.37
C LEU A 56 1.09 18.37 0.44
N VAL A 57 2.19 19.06 0.10
CA VAL A 57 2.58 20.33 0.75
C VAL A 57 1.49 21.40 0.53
N ILE A 58 0.96 21.51 -0.70
CA ILE A 58 -0.14 22.43 -1.00
C ILE A 58 -1.36 22.11 -0.15
N PHE A 59 -1.71 20.84 -0.01
CA PHE A 59 -2.87 20.40 0.77
C PHE A 59 -2.66 20.62 2.29
N ALA A 60 -1.45 20.37 2.79
CA ALA A 60 -1.10 20.64 4.19
C ALA A 60 -1.16 22.14 4.52
N VAL A 61 -0.68 23.01 3.61
CA VAL A 61 -0.79 24.47 3.75
C VAL A 61 -2.26 24.90 3.74
N MET A 62 -3.07 24.32 2.86
CA MET A 62 -4.50 24.62 2.79
C MET A 62 -5.23 24.26 4.10
N LEU A 63 -4.93 23.09 4.67
CA LEU A 63 -5.47 22.68 5.98
C LEU A 63 -4.98 23.62 7.08
N GLY A 64 -3.69 23.99 7.08
CA GLY A 64 -3.15 24.94 8.03
C GLY A 64 -3.87 26.28 7.99
N VAL A 65 -4.20 26.78 6.80
CA VAL A 65 -4.99 28.03 6.64
C VAL A 65 -6.40 27.89 7.20
N ILE A 66 -7.07 26.75 6.98
CA ILE A 66 -8.41 26.49 7.50
C ILE A 66 -8.41 26.47 9.03
N GLU A 67 -7.44 25.79 9.64
CA GLU A 67 -7.32 25.74 11.11
C GLU A 67 -6.89 27.08 11.73
N TYR A 68 -6.10 27.87 10.98
CA TYR A 68 -5.75 29.23 11.42
C TYR A 68 -6.98 30.14 11.58
N ILE A 69 -8.00 29.96 10.76
CA ILE A 69 -9.26 30.71 10.83
C ILE A 69 -10.11 30.28 12.05
N GLY A 70 -10.00 29.01 12.45
CA GLY A 70 -10.83 28.42 13.52
C GLY A 70 -10.16 28.25 14.89
N GLY A 71 -8.83 28.41 15.02
CA GLY A 71 -8.11 28.02 16.23
C GLY A 71 -6.80 28.74 16.48
N SER A 72 -5.97 28.16 17.34
CA SER A 72 -4.65 28.68 17.72
C SER A 72 -3.58 28.32 16.66
N VAL A 73 -2.62 29.23 16.49
CA VAL A 73 -1.45 29.00 15.60
C VAL A 73 -0.69 27.71 15.92
N LYS A 74 -0.68 27.29 17.19
CA LYS A 74 -0.05 26.01 17.58
C LYS A 74 -0.80 24.81 17.03
N GLU A 75 -2.13 24.79 17.09
CA GLU A 75 -2.96 23.69 16.60
C GLU A 75 -2.87 23.54 15.08
N CYS A 76 -2.85 24.68 14.39
CA CYS A 76 -2.61 24.76 12.95
C CYS A 76 -1.29 24.06 12.54
N ASN A 77 -0.18 24.39 13.19
CA ASN A 77 1.12 23.81 12.90
C ASN A 77 1.17 22.31 13.21
N VAL A 78 0.55 21.87 14.31
CA VAL A 78 0.49 20.46 14.71
C VAL A 78 -0.30 19.64 13.69
N ALA A 79 -1.46 20.11 13.24
CA ALA A 79 -2.29 19.42 12.27
C ALA A 79 -1.60 19.29 10.91
N ALA A 80 -1.01 20.38 10.41
CA ALA A 80 -0.29 20.38 9.13
C ALA A 80 0.92 19.44 9.16
N LEU A 81 1.74 19.49 10.22
CA LEU A 81 2.90 18.61 10.37
C LEU A 81 2.52 17.14 10.56
N ARG A 82 1.46 16.86 11.31
CA ARG A 82 0.93 15.51 11.51
C ARG A 82 0.48 14.90 10.19
N MET A 83 -0.24 15.64 9.39
CA MET A 83 -0.67 15.19 8.07
C MET A 83 0.51 14.96 7.12
N LEU A 84 1.48 15.88 7.10
CA LEU A 84 2.70 15.71 6.31
C LEU A 84 3.44 14.43 6.70
N GLY A 85 3.69 14.18 7.99
CA GLY A 85 4.37 12.97 8.46
C GLY A 85 3.66 11.69 8.04
N MET A 86 2.35 11.59 8.33
CA MET A 86 1.60 10.38 7.93
C MET A 86 1.66 10.12 6.43
N THR A 87 1.64 11.16 5.61
CA THR A 87 1.58 10.97 4.16
C THR A 87 2.95 10.71 3.54
N ILE A 88 4.01 11.33 4.05
CA ILE A 88 5.39 11.10 3.57
C ILE A 88 5.78 9.62 3.71
N ILE A 89 5.54 9.04 4.89
CA ILE A 89 5.90 7.64 5.11
C ILE A 89 5.04 6.68 4.29
N PHE A 90 3.77 7.04 4.02
CA PHE A 90 2.89 6.24 3.17
C PHE A 90 3.34 6.28 1.70
N ILE A 91 3.80 7.42 1.20
CA ILE A 91 4.43 7.54 -0.12
C ILE A 91 5.68 6.66 -0.22
N TYR A 92 6.51 6.64 0.83
CA TYR A 92 7.67 5.76 0.90
C TYR A 92 7.27 4.28 0.78
N LEU A 93 6.24 3.86 1.51
CA LEU A 93 5.73 2.49 1.47
C LEU A 93 5.27 2.10 0.06
N LEU A 94 4.40 2.92 -0.55
CA LEU A 94 3.86 2.67 -1.88
C LEU A 94 4.95 2.66 -2.97
N GLY A 95 5.96 3.51 -2.84
CA GLY A 95 7.07 3.59 -3.79
C GLY A 95 8.05 2.41 -3.71
N THR A 96 8.20 1.81 -2.52
CA THR A 96 9.25 0.81 -2.29
C THR A 96 8.75 -0.63 -2.14
N VAL A 97 7.47 -0.85 -1.92
CA VAL A 97 6.89 -2.20 -1.73
C VAL A 97 6.21 -2.66 -3.02
N LYS A 98 6.68 -3.78 -3.56
CA LYS A 98 5.98 -4.49 -4.63
C LYS A 98 4.95 -5.43 -4.02
N LEU A 99 3.74 -5.44 -4.57
CA LEU A 99 2.65 -6.31 -4.10
C LEU A 99 3.03 -7.79 -4.12
N GLN A 100 3.84 -8.23 -5.08
CA GLN A 100 4.33 -9.61 -5.18
C GLN A 100 5.25 -9.99 -4.02
N ASP A 101 6.15 -9.08 -3.60
CA ASP A 101 7.06 -9.31 -2.49
C ASP A 101 6.30 -9.31 -1.15
N LEU A 102 5.20 -8.53 -1.08
CA LEU A 102 4.31 -8.49 0.07
C LEU A 102 3.66 -9.85 0.31
N THR A 103 3.13 -10.49 -0.74
CA THR A 103 2.51 -11.82 -0.62
C THR A 103 3.51 -12.90 -0.19
N ALA A 104 4.73 -12.88 -0.74
CA ALA A 104 5.78 -13.80 -0.34
C ALA A 104 6.17 -13.64 1.15
N SER A 105 6.21 -12.40 1.64
CA SER A 105 6.51 -12.13 3.05
C SER A 105 5.35 -12.51 3.98
N MET A 106 4.09 -12.32 3.57
CA MET A 106 2.91 -12.75 4.34
C MET A 106 2.90 -14.26 4.58
N VAL A 107 3.22 -15.05 3.56
CA VAL A 107 3.27 -16.53 3.70
C VAL A 107 4.29 -16.95 4.75
N ARG A 108 5.51 -16.40 4.67
CA ARG A 108 6.62 -16.85 5.50
C ARG A 108 6.60 -16.31 6.93
N GLN A 109 6.20 -15.06 7.11
CA GLN A 109 6.29 -14.38 8.40
C GLN A 109 4.98 -14.45 9.19
N LEU A 110 3.83 -14.34 8.51
CA LEU A 110 2.51 -14.45 9.16
C LEU A 110 1.96 -15.87 9.20
N LYS A 111 2.73 -16.87 8.69
CA LYS A 111 2.30 -18.27 8.65
C LYS A 111 0.94 -18.48 8.00
N VAL A 112 0.60 -17.63 7.02
CA VAL A 112 -0.64 -17.78 6.24
C VAL A 112 -0.54 -19.09 5.46
N PRO A 113 -1.59 -19.95 5.45
CA PRO A 113 -1.58 -21.16 4.64
C PRO A 113 -1.26 -20.86 3.18
N TYR A 114 -0.42 -21.70 2.57
CA TYR A 114 0.10 -21.49 1.22
C TYR A 114 -1.01 -21.31 0.17
N GLU A 115 -2.11 -22.02 0.33
CA GLU A 115 -3.25 -21.97 -0.59
C GLU A 115 -3.80 -20.55 -0.73
N TYR A 116 -4.02 -19.85 0.40
CA TYR A 116 -4.55 -18.47 0.42
C TYR A 116 -3.55 -17.48 -0.17
N ALA A 117 -2.29 -17.62 0.15
CA ALA A 117 -1.26 -16.76 -0.38
C ALA A 117 -1.06 -16.96 -1.88
N PHE A 118 -1.14 -18.21 -2.35
CA PHE A 118 -1.14 -18.52 -3.76
C PHE A 118 -2.35 -17.89 -4.48
N MET A 119 -3.56 -18.03 -3.93
CA MET A 119 -4.78 -17.41 -4.49
C MET A 119 -4.62 -15.90 -4.61
N PHE A 120 -4.09 -15.24 -3.58
CA PHE A 120 -3.87 -13.80 -3.60
C PHE A 120 -2.83 -13.39 -4.67
N THR A 121 -1.70 -14.11 -4.74
CA THR A 121 -0.65 -13.84 -5.73
C THR A 121 -1.14 -14.08 -7.16
N ALA A 122 -1.88 -15.16 -7.38
CA ALA A 122 -2.49 -15.46 -8.67
C ALA A 122 -3.50 -14.39 -9.08
N GLY A 123 -4.35 -13.96 -8.12
CA GLY A 123 -5.30 -12.86 -8.35
C GLY A 123 -4.62 -11.57 -8.78
N LEU A 124 -3.55 -11.17 -8.10
CA LEU A 124 -2.78 -9.97 -8.46
C LEU A 124 -2.14 -10.07 -9.84
N ARG A 125 -1.69 -11.26 -10.22
CA ARG A 125 -1.09 -11.50 -11.54
C ARG A 125 -2.12 -11.36 -12.67
N PHE A 126 -3.38 -11.68 -12.40
CA PHE A 126 -4.43 -11.59 -13.40
C PHE A 126 -4.98 -10.18 -13.60
N ILE A 127 -4.71 -9.22 -12.72
CA ILE A 127 -5.20 -7.85 -12.86
C ILE A 127 -4.84 -7.24 -14.22
N PRO A 128 -3.56 -7.25 -14.68
CA PRO A 128 -3.20 -6.73 -16.00
C PRO A 128 -3.97 -7.42 -17.13
N ASP A 129 -4.06 -8.74 -17.09
CA ASP A 129 -4.78 -9.53 -18.10
C ASP A 129 -6.26 -9.13 -18.17
N PHE A 130 -6.91 -8.94 -17.01
CA PHE A 130 -8.31 -8.48 -16.95
C PHE A 130 -8.49 -7.07 -17.49
N ILE A 131 -7.52 -6.18 -17.31
CA ILE A 131 -7.58 -4.83 -17.86
C ILE A 131 -7.57 -4.89 -19.40
N GLU A 132 -6.71 -5.71 -19.99
CA GLU A 132 -6.63 -5.92 -21.44
C GLU A 132 -7.89 -6.59 -21.98
N GLU A 133 -8.38 -7.63 -21.33
CA GLU A 133 -9.64 -8.29 -21.72
C GLU A 133 -10.85 -7.35 -21.62
N ASN A 134 -10.93 -6.54 -20.56
CA ASN A 134 -11.98 -5.55 -20.40
C ASN A 134 -11.97 -4.53 -21.56
N LYS A 135 -10.79 -4.09 -21.98
CA LYS A 135 -10.63 -3.20 -23.12
C LYS A 135 -11.14 -3.85 -24.40
N ALA A 136 -10.69 -5.07 -24.70
CA ALA A 136 -11.09 -5.81 -25.89
C ALA A 136 -12.61 -6.09 -25.94
N VAL A 137 -13.21 -6.51 -24.81
CA VAL A 137 -14.65 -6.72 -24.70
C VAL A 137 -15.43 -5.41 -24.85
N SER A 138 -14.93 -4.33 -24.26
CA SER A 138 -15.56 -3.00 -24.35
C SER A 138 -15.56 -2.49 -25.79
N GLU A 139 -14.47 -2.64 -26.51
CA GLU A 139 -14.35 -2.29 -27.93
C GLU A 139 -15.30 -3.13 -28.80
N ALA A 140 -15.35 -4.44 -28.57
CA ALA A 140 -16.28 -5.32 -29.28
C ALA A 140 -17.76 -4.98 -29.02
N GLN A 141 -18.12 -4.58 -27.80
CA GLN A 141 -19.46 -4.12 -27.47
C GLN A 141 -19.78 -2.75 -28.07
N ALA A 142 -18.80 -1.86 -28.18
CA ALA A 142 -18.95 -0.58 -28.86
C ALA A 142 -19.26 -0.79 -30.37
N CYS A 143 -18.59 -1.73 -31.03
CA CYS A 143 -18.88 -2.12 -32.40
C CYS A 143 -20.31 -2.68 -32.60
N ARG A 144 -20.89 -3.29 -31.55
CA ARG A 144 -22.28 -3.76 -31.52
C ARG A 144 -23.31 -2.66 -31.23
N GLY A 145 -22.89 -1.39 -31.21
CA GLY A 145 -23.78 -0.25 -31.01
C GLY A 145 -24.06 0.07 -29.53
N LEU A 146 -23.28 -0.47 -28.58
CA LEU A 146 -23.42 -0.09 -27.19
C LEU A 146 -22.92 1.34 -26.99
N ALA A 147 -23.86 2.29 -26.73
CA ALA A 147 -23.55 3.70 -26.58
C ALA A 147 -22.53 3.96 -25.46
N VAL A 148 -21.47 4.71 -25.79
CA VAL A 148 -20.39 5.07 -24.84
C VAL A 148 -20.84 6.12 -23.82
N LYS A 149 -21.85 6.94 -24.15
CA LYS A 149 -22.40 8.02 -23.32
C LYS A 149 -23.90 7.85 -23.13
N GLY A 150 -24.40 8.08 -21.90
CA GLY A 150 -25.82 8.02 -21.60
C GLY A 150 -26.14 8.17 -20.12
N ASN A 151 -27.43 8.18 -19.77
CA ASN A 151 -27.93 8.25 -18.40
C ASN A 151 -27.42 7.07 -17.55
N PHE A 152 -27.44 7.24 -16.24
CA PHE A 152 -26.99 6.24 -15.25
C PHE A 152 -27.47 4.81 -15.56
N PHE A 153 -28.75 4.61 -15.86
CA PHE A 153 -29.30 3.29 -16.23
C PHE A 153 -28.67 2.69 -17.50
N LYS A 154 -28.36 3.52 -18.49
CA LYS A 154 -27.67 3.06 -19.69
C LYS A 154 -26.22 2.65 -19.40
N GLN A 155 -25.56 3.36 -18.48
CA GLN A 155 -24.21 3.00 -18.03
C GLN A 155 -24.20 1.66 -17.28
N VAL A 156 -25.16 1.42 -16.39
CA VAL A 156 -25.28 0.13 -15.67
C VAL A 156 -25.53 -1.02 -16.65
N LYS A 157 -26.44 -0.84 -17.62
CA LYS A 157 -26.70 -1.85 -18.66
C LYS A 157 -25.45 -2.14 -19.49
N ARG A 158 -24.68 -1.11 -19.84
CA ARG A 158 -23.39 -1.26 -20.52
C ARG A 158 -22.40 -2.05 -19.68
N TYR A 159 -22.28 -1.73 -18.39
CA TYR A 159 -21.38 -2.42 -17.48
C TYR A 159 -21.72 -3.91 -17.40
N MET A 160 -22.99 -4.25 -17.28
CA MET A 160 -23.46 -5.64 -17.27
C MET A 160 -23.17 -6.39 -18.57
N SER A 161 -23.22 -5.70 -19.73
CA SER A 161 -22.86 -6.31 -21.01
C SER A 161 -21.38 -6.63 -21.16
N ILE A 162 -20.52 -5.93 -20.40
CA ILE A 162 -19.07 -6.17 -20.35
C ILE A 162 -18.74 -7.22 -19.29
N VAL A 163 -19.34 -7.14 -18.13
CA VAL A 163 -19.07 -8.04 -16.99
C VAL A 163 -19.44 -9.48 -17.33
N ARG A 164 -20.58 -9.72 -17.98
CA ARG A 164 -21.05 -11.08 -18.30
C ARG A 164 -20.05 -11.89 -19.15
N PRO A 165 -19.54 -11.43 -20.29
CA PRO A 165 -18.54 -12.16 -21.04
C PRO A 165 -17.18 -12.28 -20.32
N LEU A 166 -16.80 -11.29 -19.52
CA LEU A 166 -15.59 -11.37 -18.71
C LEU A 166 -15.69 -12.47 -17.64
N MET A 167 -16.84 -12.59 -16.97
CA MET A 167 -17.07 -13.66 -16.00
C MET A 167 -17.02 -15.04 -16.63
N LEU A 168 -17.63 -15.23 -17.81
CA LEU A 168 -17.59 -16.52 -18.51
C LEU A 168 -16.15 -16.90 -18.91
N ARG A 169 -15.35 -15.94 -19.37
CA ARG A 169 -13.94 -16.17 -19.68
C ARG A 169 -13.12 -16.48 -18.43
N SER A 170 -13.39 -15.79 -17.31
CA SER A 170 -12.67 -16.04 -16.07
C SER A 170 -12.96 -17.42 -15.48
N LEU A 171 -14.20 -17.92 -15.63
CA LEU A 171 -14.56 -19.28 -15.25
C LEU A 171 -13.77 -20.32 -16.07
N GLY A 172 -13.76 -20.21 -17.39
CA GLY A 172 -12.96 -21.11 -18.25
C GLY A 172 -11.47 -21.07 -17.94
N ARG A 173 -10.92 -19.87 -17.61
CA ARG A 173 -9.53 -19.72 -17.18
C ARG A 173 -9.28 -20.39 -15.84
N SER A 174 -10.23 -20.30 -14.89
CA SER A 174 -10.08 -20.93 -13.58
C SER A 174 -10.05 -22.47 -13.68
N GLU A 175 -10.85 -23.07 -14.56
CA GLU A 175 -10.85 -24.50 -14.84
C GLU A 175 -9.51 -24.98 -15.44
N THR A 176 -9.02 -24.29 -16.47
CA THR A 176 -7.73 -24.61 -17.08
C THR A 176 -6.55 -24.42 -16.12
N MET A 177 -6.62 -23.40 -15.26
CA MET A 177 -5.62 -23.17 -14.23
C MET A 177 -5.66 -24.25 -13.15
N ALA A 178 -6.85 -24.62 -12.66
CA ALA A 178 -7.01 -25.67 -11.67
C ALA A 178 -6.41 -26.99 -12.19
N LEU A 179 -6.75 -27.38 -13.42
CA LEU A 179 -6.22 -28.59 -14.04
C LEU A 179 -4.69 -28.53 -14.18
N SER A 180 -4.14 -27.39 -14.62
CA SER A 180 -2.68 -27.25 -14.77
C SER A 180 -1.94 -27.25 -13.42
N LEU A 181 -2.55 -26.77 -12.35
CA LEU A 181 -2.00 -26.84 -10.99
C LEU A 181 -2.04 -28.26 -10.45
N GLU A 182 -3.13 -28.98 -10.66
CA GLU A 182 -3.28 -30.37 -10.26
C GLU A 182 -2.23 -31.26 -10.95
N LEU A 183 -2.04 -31.11 -12.26
CA LEU A 183 -1.01 -31.81 -13.03
C LEU A 183 0.42 -31.47 -12.57
N ARG A 184 0.65 -30.30 -11.99
CA ARG A 184 1.93 -29.90 -11.37
C ARG A 184 2.07 -30.34 -9.92
N GLY A 185 1.13 -31.11 -9.37
CA GLY A 185 1.17 -31.60 -7.99
C GLY A 185 0.86 -30.53 -6.94
N PHE A 186 0.07 -29.51 -7.28
CA PHE A 186 -0.39 -28.53 -6.29
C PHE A 186 -1.20 -29.24 -5.21
N GLY A 187 -0.92 -28.95 -3.95
CA GLY A 187 -1.53 -29.66 -2.81
C GLY A 187 -0.65 -30.75 -2.20
N GLY A 188 0.48 -31.10 -2.81
CA GLY A 188 1.42 -32.10 -2.29
C GLY A 188 2.04 -31.69 -0.94
N SER A 189 2.39 -32.69 -0.12
CA SER A 189 2.91 -32.51 1.25
C SER A 189 4.35 -31.99 1.30
N LYS A 190 5.17 -32.25 0.27
CA LYS A 190 6.57 -31.79 0.19
C LYS A 190 6.65 -30.55 -0.71
N ARG A 191 6.92 -29.40 -0.12
CA ARG A 191 7.01 -28.11 -0.83
C ARG A 191 8.36 -27.45 -0.61
N THR A 192 8.95 -26.94 -1.69
CA THR A 192 10.15 -26.09 -1.66
C THR A 192 9.83 -24.72 -2.22
N PHE A 193 10.36 -23.67 -1.63
CA PHE A 193 10.19 -22.30 -2.11
C PHE A 193 11.40 -21.90 -2.96
N MET A 194 11.16 -21.41 -4.16
CA MET A 194 12.20 -20.99 -5.10
C MET A 194 12.88 -19.70 -4.64
N GLU A 195 12.11 -18.76 -4.11
CA GLU A 195 12.66 -17.52 -3.56
C GLU A 195 12.67 -17.51 -2.03
N SER A 196 13.84 -17.21 -1.46
CA SER A 196 14.02 -17.09 -0.02
C SER A 196 13.90 -15.64 0.42
N VAL A 197 12.70 -15.15 0.68
CA VAL A 197 12.47 -13.89 1.40
C VAL A 197 12.65 -14.13 2.90
N ALA A 198 13.84 -14.53 3.31
CA ALA A 198 14.15 -14.68 4.72
C ALA A 198 14.53 -13.32 5.30
N PRO A 199 14.01 -12.93 6.48
CA PRO A 199 14.42 -11.71 7.15
C PRO A 199 15.92 -11.81 7.47
N LYS A 200 16.67 -10.81 7.08
CA LYS A 200 18.10 -10.69 7.39
C LYS A 200 18.27 -10.06 8.78
N GLY A 201 19.43 -10.21 9.38
CA GLY A 201 19.72 -9.60 10.69
C GLY A 201 19.44 -8.08 10.74
N LYS A 202 19.58 -7.38 9.61
CA LYS A 202 19.25 -5.96 9.46
C LYS A 202 17.74 -5.70 9.64
N ASP A 203 16.88 -6.61 9.17
CA ASP A 203 15.43 -6.47 9.29
C ASP A 203 14.99 -6.61 10.75
N PHE A 204 15.59 -7.58 11.47
CA PHE A 204 15.36 -7.75 12.90
C PHE A 204 15.81 -6.53 13.72
N ALA A 205 16.97 -5.95 13.37
CA ALA A 205 17.46 -4.74 14.03
C ALA A 205 16.51 -3.55 13.82
N VAL A 206 16.02 -3.35 12.58
CA VAL A 206 15.06 -2.27 12.27
C VAL A 206 13.72 -2.51 12.97
N MET A 207 13.21 -3.74 12.99
CA MET A 207 11.96 -4.08 13.68
C MET A 207 12.08 -3.84 15.21
N ALA A 208 13.15 -4.30 15.83
CA ALA A 208 13.40 -4.09 17.25
C ALA A 208 13.55 -2.60 17.58
N LEU A 209 14.29 -1.86 16.75
CA LEU A 209 14.46 -0.42 16.92
C LEU A 209 13.12 0.32 16.80
N THR A 210 12.29 -0.03 15.81
CA THR A 210 10.97 0.58 15.63
C THR A 210 10.06 0.33 16.83
N VAL A 211 10.02 -0.90 17.34
CA VAL A 211 9.22 -1.27 18.52
C VAL A 211 9.72 -0.54 19.77
N LEU A 212 11.03 -0.51 20.00
CA LEU A 212 11.63 0.20 21.15
C LEU A 212 11.34 1.70 21.10
N LEU A 213 11.51 2.33 19.94
CA LEU A 213 11.21 3.75 19.76
C LEU A 213 9.71 4.03 19.96
N THR A 214 8.83 3.15 19.48
CA THR A 214 7.38 3.29 19.68
C THR A 214 7.03 3.21 21.16
N ALA A 215 7.59 2.24 21.88
CA ALA A 215 7.41 2.13 23.32
C ALA A 215 7.95 3.36 24.07
N PHE A 216 9.12 3.88 23.65
CA PHE A 216 9.72 5.07 24.24
C PHE A 216 8.87 6.34 24.02
N VAL A 217 8.33 6.52 22.80
CA VAL A 217 7.45 7.68 22.46
C VAL A 217 6.16 7.62 23.29
N ILE A 218 5.54 6.43 23.38
CA ILE A 218 4.32 6.25 24.19
C ILE A 218 4.62 6.49 25.69
N TYR A 219 5.73 5.97 26.19
CA TYR A 219 6.13 6.19 27.58
C TYR A 219 6.44 7.66 27.89
N GLY A 220 7.10 8.35 26.95
CA GLY A 220 7.38 9.79 27.05
C GLY A 220 6.11 10.61 27.13
N ARG A 221 5.10 10.29 26.33
CA ARG A 221 3.80 10.98 26.37
C ARG A 221 3.08 10.75 27.71
N VAL A 222 3.07 9.53 28.22
CA VAL A 222 2.35 9.17 29.46
C VAL A 222 2.99 9.82 30.69
N LYS A 223 4.35 9.95 30.72
CA LYS A 223 5.06 10.49 31.89
C LYS A 223 5.41 11.97 31.80
N LEU A 224 5.71 12.49 30.60
CA LEU A 224 6.19 13.87 30.39
C LEU A 224 5.13 14.80 29.82
N GLY A 225 3.97 14.29 29.38
CA GLY A 225 2.89 15.09 28.80
C GLY A 225 3.26 15.73 27.44
N LEU A 226 4.29 15.16 26.75
CA LEU A 226 4.78 15.62 25.45
C LEU A 226 3.78 15.38 24.31
#